data_3a1428b527d19a39ee5ad519213b5823
#
_entry.id   3a1428b527d19a39ee5ad519213b5823
#
_cell.length_a   1.000
_cell.length_b   1.000
_cell.length_c   1.000
_cell.angle_alpha   90.00
_cell.angle_beta   90.00
_cell.angle_gamma   90.00
#
_symmetry.space_group_name_H-M   'P 1'
#
loop_
_entity.id
_entity.type
_entity.pdbx_description
1 polymer ?
#
loop_
_entity_poly.entity_id
_entity_poly.type
_entity_poly.pdbx_seq_one_letter_code
_entity_poly.pdbx_strand_id
1 'polypeptide(L)'
;MMKLPLSFGIAIGVFVSASAAAEIAAPKNASPEDHLKLASPQLPQHDVVETSTSKEHTLSITKEELAKRPDLIIRGLIPALLQSHAEAVALLLPLYKNLPQQDPFLVAWGEAMMATHQGNYASAVQQYRELFAKHPEVLPLRYQLAHALFLNNDNEAAKDQFQKLRAEVNDASSQQMIDQYLTAINQRDQWKINGGISFLNESNINNA
;
A
#
# COMPACT_ATOMS: atom_id res chain seq x y z
N MET A 1 -35.00 -0.22 28.66
CA MET A 1 -33.70 0.10 28.10
C MET A 1 -33.25 -1.07 27.23
N MET A 2 -33.57 -1.04 25.94
CA MET A 2 -33.22 -2.09 24.98
C MET A 2 -31.85 -1.75 24.36
N LYS A 3 -30.85 -2.60 24.63
CA LYS A 3 -29.55 -2.53 23.95
C LYS A 3 -29.68 -3.27 22.62
N LEU A 4 -29.60 -2.54 21.51
CA LEU A 4 -29.41 -3.14 20.18
C LEU A 4 -27.97 -3.66 20.07
N PRO A 5 -27.75 -4.89 19.59
CA PRO A 5 -26.42 -5.34 19.23
C PRO A 5 -26.02 -4.70 17.90
N LEU A 6 -24.92 -3.95 17.88
CA LEU A 6 -24.27 -3.57 16.63
C LEU A 6 -23.61 -4.83 16.03
N SER A 7 -24.29 -5.43 15.07
CA SER A 7 -23.73 -6.49 14.23
C SER A 7 -22.92 -5.82 13.12
N PHE A 8 -21.60 -5.75 13.27
CA PHE A 8 -20.69 -5.41 12.16
C PHE A 8 -20.43 -6.67 11.36
N GLY A 9 -21.21 -6.86 10.31
CA GLY A 9 -20.94 -7.88 9.30
C GLY A 9 -19.83 -7.39 8.39
N ILE A 10 -18.67 -8.04 8.42
CA ILE A 10 -17.60 -7.82 7.44
C ILE A 10 -17.94 -8.67 6.22
N ALA A 11 -18.53 -8.05 5.21
CA ALA A 11 -18.65 -8.64 3.90
C ALA A 11 -17.31 -8.43 3.16
N ILE A 12 -16.54 -9.49 2.98
CA ILE A 12 -15.42 -9.50 2.05
C ILE A 12 -16.06 -9.63 0.65
N GLY A 13 -16.47 -8.48 0.11
CA GLY A 13 -17.01 -8.39 -1.23
C GLY A 13 -15.85 -8.36 -2.23
N VAL A 14 -15.78 -9.37 -3.06
CA VAL A 14 -14.98 -9.32 -4.29
C VAL A 14 -15.73 -8.41 -5.25
N PHE A 15 -15.29 -7.15 -5.39
CA PHE A 15 -15.81 -6.25 -6.42
C PHE A 15 -15.17 -6.59 -7.76
N VAL A 16 -15.93 -7.20 -8.63
CA VAL A 16 -15.63 -7.25 -10.05
C VAL A 16 -16.04 -5.89 -10.63
N SER A 17 -15.08 -5.00 -10.84
CA SER A 17 -15.34 -3.73 -11.54
C SER A 17 -15.14 -3.96 -13.03
N ALA A 18 -16.25 -3.90 -13.77
CA ALA A 18 -16.23 -3.80 -15.22
C ALA A 18 -15.47 -2.53 -15.65
N SER A 19 -14.43 -2.70 -16.44
CA SER A 19 -13.64 -1.62 -17.03
C SER A 19 -14.49 -0.89 -18.09
N ALA A 20 -15.03 0.29 -17.75
CA ALA A 20 -15.47 1.27 -18.73
C ALA A 20 -14.29 2.20 -18.99
N ALA A 21 -13.74 2.15 -20.20
CA ALA A 21 -12.77 3.11 -20.67
C ALA A 21 -13.45 4.49 -20.75
N ALA A 22 -13.19 5.33 -19.74
CA ALA A 22 -13.57 6.74 -19.78
C ALA A 22 -12.36 7.53 -20.30
N GLU A 23 -12.52 8.09 -21.47
CA GLU A 23 -11.64 9.09 -22.07
C GLU A 23 -11.56 10.30 -21.12
N ILE A 24 -10.42 10.48 -20.46
CA ILE A 24 -10.22 11.58 -19.50
C ILE A 24 -9.84 12.82 -20.29
N ALA A 25 -10.82 13.68 -20.57
CA ALA A 25 -10.57 15.05 -20.99
C ALA A 25 -9.91 15.81 -19.82
N ALA A 26 -8.70 16.33 -20.04
CA ALA A 26 -7.98 17.12 -19.05
C ALA A 26 -8.74 18.39 -18.68
N PRO A 27 -8.99 18.68 -17.39
CA PRO A 27 -9.60 19.93 -16.98
C PRO A 27 -8.63 21.10 -17.16
N LYS A 28 -9.07 22.14 -17.82
CA LYS A 28 -8.27 23.32 -18.23
C LYS A 28 -7.86 24.28 -17.10
N ASN A 29 -8.19 24.01 -15.83
CA ASN A 29 -7.90 24.91 -14.71
C ASN A 29 -7.66 24.14 -13.38
N ALA A 30 -6.76 23.16 -13.38
CA ALA A 30 -6.38 22.50 -12.15
C ALA A 30 -5.23 23.29 -11.46
N SER A 31 -5.37 23.57 -10.16
CA SER A 31 -4.30 24.13 -9.33
C SER A 31 -3.12 23.16 -9.24
N PRO A 32 -1.87 23.65 -9.11
CA PRO A 32 -0.70 22.79 -8.95
C PRO A 32 -0.82 21.75 -7.81
N GLU A 33 -1.63 22.05 -6.80
CA GLU A 33 -1.85 21.17 -5.65
C GLU A 33 -2.78 19.96 -5.95
N ASP A 34 -3.63 20.07 -6.97
CA ASP A 34 -4.51 18.97 -7.36
C ASP A 34 -3.78 17.85 -8.12
N HIS A 35 -2.63 18.18 -8.71
CA HIS A 35 -1.78 17.18 -9.40
C HIS A 35 -0.96 16.31 -8.43
N LEU A 36 -0.87 16.68 -7.15
CA LEU A 36 -0.17 15.91 -6.12
C LEU A 36 -1.02 14.78 -5.51
N LYS A 37 -2.32 14.74 -5.80
CA LYS A 37 -3.20 13.61 -5.46
C LYS A 37 -3.14 12.53 -6.52
N LEU A 38 -1.94 12.03 -6.80
CA LEU A 38 -1.81 10.79 -7.56
C LEU A 38 -2.41 9.66 -6.70
N ALA A 39 -3.53 9.12 -7.15
CA ALA A 39 -4.06 7.90 -6.56
C ALA A 39 -2.95 6.85 -6.56
N SER A 40 -2.65 6.29 -5.39
CA SER A 40 -1.68 5.19 -5.31
C SER A 40 -2.12 4.11 -6.29
N PRO A 41 -1.24 3.64 -7.19
CA PRO A 41 -1.57 2.55 -8.08
C PRO A 41 -2.05 1.36 -7.24
N GLN A 42 -3.19 0.79 -7.59
CA GLN A 42 -3.68 -0.40 -6.90
C GLN A 42 -2.86 -1.59 -7.38
N LEU A 43 -2.42 -2.43 -6.45
CA LEU A 43 -1.80 -3.72 -6.77
C LEU A 43 -2.74 -4.51 -7.69
N PRO A 44 -2.24 -5.05 -8.82
CA PRO A 44 -3.05 -5.94 -9.62
C PRO A 44 -3.48 -7.13 -8.76
N GLN A 45 -4.79 -7.30 -8.65
CA GLN A 45 -5.32 -8.52 -8.08
C GLN A 45 -4.98 -9.65 -9.05
N HIS A 46 -4.24 -10.64 -8.60
CA HIS A 46 -4.02 -11.86 -9.37
C HIS A 46 -5.39 -12.44 -9.73
N ASP A 47 -5.63 -12.59 -11.03
CA ASP A 47 -6.74 -13.39 -11.52
C ASP A 47 -6.55 -14.81 -10.97
N VAL A 48 -7.31 -15.10 -9.93
CA VAL A 48 -7.45 -16.47 -9.46
C VAL A 48 -8.18 -17.21 -10.57
N VAL A 49 -7.47 -18.11 -11.24
CA VAL A 49 -8.02 -19.05 -12.20
C VAL A 49 -9.37 -19.56 -11.67
N GLU A 50 -10.43 -19.25 -12.41
CA GLU A 50 -11.77 -19.75 -12.14
C GLU A 50 -11.75 -21.29 -12.13
N THR A 51 -11.67 -21.84 -10.92
CA THR A 51 -11.98 -23.24 -10.71
C THR A 51 -13.31 -23.30 -10.02
N SER A 52 -14.35 -23.61 -10.83
CA SER A 52 -15.66 -24.17 -10.46
C SER A 52 -16.43 -23.52 -9.30
N THR A 53 -17.56 -22.95 -9.67
CA THR A 53 -18.82 -22.75 -8.92
C THR A 53 -18.87 -23.43 -7.54
N SER A 54 -18.26 -22.81 -6.56
CA SER A 54 -18.51 -23.08 -5.16
C SER A 54 -19.39 -21.93 -4.65
N LYS A 55 -20.60 -22.24 -4.17
CA LYS A 55 -21.49 -21.30 -3.50
C LYS A 55 -20.67 -20.58 -2.44
N GLU A 56 -20.48 -19.28 -2.59
CA GLU A 56 -19.83 -18.43 -1.60
C GLU A 56 -20.64 -18.49 -0.30
N HIS A 57 -20.20 -19.34 0.60
CA HIS A 57 -20.63 -19.29 1.99
C HIS A 57 -19.83 -18.14 2.64
N THR A 58 -20.38 -16.95 2.66
CA THR A 58 -19.87 -15.84 3.45
C THR A 58 -20.04 -16.23 4.93
N LEU A 59 -19.00 -16.84 5.50
CA LEU A 59 -18.96 -17.11 6.93
C LEU A 59 -18.67 -15.79 7.64
N SER A 60 -19.70 -15.16 8.19
CA SER A 60 -19.52 -14.06 9.11
C SER A 60 -19.08 -14.61 10.46
N ILE A 61 -17.80 -14.45 10.77
CA ILE A 61 -17.25 -14.80 12.08
C ILE A 61 -17.18 -13.53 12.94
N THR A 62 -17.56 -13.59 14.20
CA THR A 62 -17.41 -12.48 15.12
C THR A 62 -15.95 -12.35 15.57
N LYS A 63 -15.55 -11.14 16.03
CA LYS A 63 -14.20 -10.91 16.53
C LYS A 63 -13.87 -11.81 17.73
N GLU A 64 -14.85 -12.08 18.57
CA GLU A 64 -14.75 -12.94 19.75
C GLU A 64 -14.56 -14.42 19.37
N GLU A 65 -15.22 -14.87 18.31
CA GLU A 65 -15.04 -16.22 17.78
C GLU A 65 -13.70 -16.36 17.07
N LEU A 66 -13.30 -15.33 16.30
CA LEU A 66 -12.01 -15.29 15.63
C LEU A 66 -10.85 -15.34 16.63
N ALA A 67 -10.97 -14.63 17.77
CA ALA A 67 -9.95 -14.64 18.83
C ALA A 67 -9.71 -16.05 19.43
N LYS A 68 -10.70 -16.96 19.34
CA LYS A 68 -10.58 -18.34 19.79
C LYS A 68 -9.99 -19.29 18.72
N ARG A 69 -9.73 -18.78 17.52
CA ARG A 69 -9.28 -19.56 16.36
C ARG A 69 -7.93 -19.05 15.84
N PRO A 70 -6.82 -19.42 16.52
CA PRO A 70 -5.46 -19.01 16.10
C PRO A 70 -5.15 -19.39 14.65
N ASP A 71 -5.64 -20.52 14.18
CA ASP A 71 -5.50 -21.00 12.82
C ASP A 71 -6.08 -20.04 11.78
N LEU A 72 -7.23 -19.44 12.06
CA LEU A 72 -7.87 -18.48 11.15
C LEU A 72 -7.16 -17.11 11.19
N ILE A 73 -6.68 -16.70 12.36
CA ILE A 73 -5.91 -15.45 12.49
C ILE A 73 -4.66 -15.51 11.62
N ILE A 74 -3.89 -16.61 11.72
CA ILE A 74 -2.64 -16.77 10.94
C ILE A 74 -2.96 -16.87 9.44
N ARG A 75 -3.97 -17.68 9.07
CA ARG A 75 -4.40 -17.85 7.67
C ARG A 75 -4.90 -16.57 7.03
N GLY A 76 -5.44 -15.66 7.82
CA GLY A 76 -5.87 -14.34 7.33
C GLY A 76 -4.75 -13.31 7.31
N LEU A 77 -3.88 -13.30 8.34
CA LEU A 77 -2.85 -12.29 8.49
C LEU A 77 -1.76 -12.39 7.41
N ILE A 78 -1.28 -13.60 7.12
CA ILE A 78 -0.19 -13.78 6.14
C ILE A 78 -0.61 -13.28 4.75
N PRO A 79 -1.74 -13.69 4.16
CA PRO A 79 -2.19 -13.12 2.88
C PRO A 79 -2.43 -11.61 2.94
N ALA A 80 -2.96 -11.10 4.04
CA ALA A 80 -3.19 -9.67 4.21
C ALA A 80 -1.88 -8.87 4.18
N LEU A 81 -0.81 -9.39 4.79
CA LEU A 81 0.53 -8.80 4.75
C LEU A 81 1.13 -8.87 3.33
N LEU A 82 1.03 -10.01 2.68
CA LEU A 82 1.54 -10.22 1.32
C LEU A 82 0.86 -9.33 0.28
N GLN A 83 -0.45 -9.14 0.41
CA GLN A 83 -1.29 -8.36 -0.52
C GLN A 83 -1.44 -6.89 -0.09
N SER A 84 -0.78 -6.47 0.97
CA SER A 84 -0.86 -5.09 1.50
C SER A 84 -2.27 -4.65 1.90
N HIS A 85 -3.11 -5.57 2.38
CA HIS A 85 -4.47 -5.28 2.85
C HIS A 85 -4.46 -4.71 4.28
N ALA A 86 -4.23 -3.41 4.40
CA ALA A 86 -4.06 -2.72 5.68
C ALA A 86 -5.27 -2.89 6.63
N GLU A 87 -6.49 -2.87 6.13
CA GLU A 87 -7.71 -3.04 6.93
C GLU A 87 -7.80 -4.43 7.56
N ALA A 88 -7.45 -5.47 6.80
CA ALA A 88 -7.40 -6.84 7.32
C ALA A 88 -6.28 -6.97 8.37
N VAL A 89 -5.12 -6.37 8.13
CA VAL A 89 -4.01 -6.34 9.11
C VAL A 89 -4.42 -5.58 10.37
N ALA A 90 -5.11 -4.44 10.28
CA ALA A 90 -5.61 -3.68 11.42
C ALA A 90 -6.55 -4.50 12.30
N LEU A 91 -7.33 -5.40 11.72
CA LEU A 91 -8.22 -6.30 12.45
C LEU A 91 -7.46 -7.47 13.09
N LEU A 92 -6.56 -8.11 12.32
CA LEU A 92 -5.95 -9.40 12.70
C LEU A 92 -4.71 -9.24 13.56
N LEU A 93 -3.91 -8.19 13.35
CA LEU A 93 -2.65 -7.97 14.06
C LEU A 93 -2.81 -7.89 15.58
N PRO A 94 -3.80 -7.15 16.14
CA PRO A 94 -4.02 -7.13 17.59
C PRO A 94 -4.37 -8.50 18.16
N LEU A 95 -5.13 -9.32 17.42
CA LEU A 95 -5.47 -10.68 17.83
C LEU A 95 -4.24 -11.59 17.76
N TYR A 96 -3.45 -11.47 16.71
CA TYR A 96 -2.21 -12.23 16.53
C TYR A 96 -1.19 -11.95 17.63
N LYS A 97 -1.02 -10.67 18.02
CA LYS A 97 -0.11 -10.25 19.11
C LYS A 97 -0.46 -10.85 20.48
N ASN A 98 -1.70 -11.29 20.68
CA ASN A 98 -2.15 -11.96 21.90
C ASN A 98 -1.92 -13.48 21.89
N LEU A 99 -1.44 -14.06 20.77
CA LEU A 99 -1.14 -15.48 20.70
C LEU A 99 0.18 -15.79 21.41
N PRO A 100 0.27 -16.94 22.13
CA PRO A 100 1.47 -17.29 22.88
C PRO A 100 2.68 -17.63 21.99
N GLN A 101 2.46 -17.95 20.71
CA GLN A 101 3.48 -18.34 19.74
C GLN A 101 3.45 -17.39 18.53
N GLN A 102 3.48 -16.09 18.78
CA GLN A 102 3.56 -15.10 17.72
C GLN A 102 4.98 -15.06 17.12
N ASP A 103 5.05 -14.96 15.80
CA ASP A 103 6.31 -14.71 15.11
C ASP A 103 6.63 -13.20 15.17
N PRO A 104 7.76 -12.79 15.78
CA PRO A 104 8.17 -11.38 15.85
C PRO A 104 8.30 -10.72 14.47
N PHE A 105 8.66 -11.48 13.44
CA PHE A 105 8.76 -10.99 12.07
C PHE A 105 7.39 -10.54 11.54
N LEU A 106 6.35 -11.38 11.68
CA LEU A 106 5.00 -11.04 11.23
C LEU A 106 4.41 -9.87 12.02
N VAL A 107 4.72 -9.79 13.32
CA VAL A 107 4.30 -8.65 14.17
C VAL A 107 4.93 -7.35 13.66
N ALA A 108 6.26 -7.34 13.50
CA ALA A 108 6.98 -6.16 13.04
C ALA A 108 6.56 -5.74 11.62
N TRP A 109 6.29 -6.72 10.74
CA TRP A 109 5.78 -6.45 9.40
C TRP A 109 4.39 -5.78 9.45
N GLY A 110 3.49 -6.32 10.27
CA GLY A 110 2.17 -5.73 10.47
C GLY A 110 2.25 -4.32 11.05
N GLU A 111 3.15 -4.07 12.01
CA GLU A 111 3.36 -2.74 12.61
C GLU A 111 3.86 -1.71 11.58
N ALA A 112 4.81 -2.10 10.72
CA ALA A 112 5.31 -1.26 9.64
C ALA A 112 4.19 -0.92 8.64
N MET A 113 3.33 -1.88 8.30
CA MET A 113 2.17 -1.66 7.45
C MET A 113 1.16 -0.71 8.11
N MET A 114 0.89 -0.88 9.40
CA MET A 114 0.00 0.01 10.14
C MET A 114 0.57 1.42 10.24
N ALA A 115 1.88 1.59 10.41
CA ALA A 115 2.53 2.90 10.38
C ALA A 115 2.33 3.60 9.02
N THR A 116 2.45 2.84 7.90
CA THR A 116 2.16 3.36 6.56
C THR A 116 0.69 3.80 6.44
N HIS A 117 -0.23 2.96 6.86
CA HIS A 117 -1.67 3.22 6.79
C HIS A 117 -2.10 4.45 7.62
N GLN A 118 -1.43 4.70 8.73
CA GLN A 118 -1.65 5.85 9.61
C GLN A 118 -0.95 7.14 9.15
N GLY A 119 -0.22 7.10 8.03
CA GLY A 119 0.52 8.26 7.52
C GLY A 119 1.88 8.50 8.19
N ASN A 120 2.32 7.62 9.10
CA ASN A 120 3.61 7.72 9.77
C ASN A 120 4.74 7.16 8.88
N TYR A 121 4.92 7.76 7.70
CA TYR A 121 5.78 7.21 6.65
C TYR A 121 7.24 7.11 7.05
N ALA A 122 7.78 8.09 7.78
CA ALA A 122 9.16 8.05 8.25
C ALA A 122 9.42 6.83 9.18
N SER A 123 8.50 6.56 10.12
CA SER A 123 8.57 5.39 10.99
C SER A 123 8.42 4.09 10.19
N ALA A 124 7.48 4.04 9.24
CA ALA A 124 7.28 2.89 8.37
C ALA A 124 8.55 2.56 7.57
N VAL A 125 9.20 3.56 6.98
CA VAL A 125 10.46 3.41 6.24
C VAL A 125 11.55 2.79 7.11
N GLN A 126 11.72 3.29 8.34
CA GLN A 126 12.70 2.74 9.27
C GLN A 126 12.41 1.26 9.56
N GLN A 127 11.17 0.93 9.93
CA GLN A 127 10.77 -0.45 10.26
C GLN A 127 10.93 -1.38 9.05
N TYR A 128 10.52 -0.96 7.85
CA TYR A 128 10.70 -1.78 6.65
C TYR A 128 12.18 -1.96 6.29
N ARG A 129 13.05 -0.95 6.48
CA ARG A 129 14.49 -1.09 6.28
C ARG A 129 15.10 -2.16 7.21
N GLU A 130 14.70 -2.15 8.48
CA GLU A 130 15.17 -3.13 9.46
C GLU A 130 14.70 -4.54 9.12
N LEU A 131 13.45 -4.70 8.70
CA LEU A 131 12.89 -5.98 8.26
C LEU A 131 13.56 -6.48 7.00
N PHE A 132 13.68 -5.63 5.99
CA PHE A 132 14.26 -5.98 4.70
C PHE A 132 15.76 -6.30 4.82
N ALA A 133 16.50 -5.66 5.72
CA ALA A 133 17.89 -5.98 5.98
C ALA A 133 18.08 -7.42 6.52
N LYS A 134 17.07 -7.95 7.23
CA LYS A 134 17.08 -9.32 7.77
C LYS A 134 16.49 -10.36 6.80
N HIS A 135 15.59 -9.93 5.93
CA HIS A 135 14.80 -10.76 5.03
C HIS A 135 14.77 -10.18 3.60
N PRO A 136 15.95 -10.06 2.95
CA PRO A 136 16.06 -9.44 1.62
C PRO A 136 15.40 -10.26 0.51
N GLU A 137 15.14 -11.54 0.75
CA GLU A 137 14.48 -12.47 -0.16
C GLU A 137 12.96 -12.25 -0.26
N VAL A 138 12.38 -11.52 0.69
CA VAL A 138 10.93 -11.28 0.74
C VAL A 138 10.56 -10.09 -0.17
N LEU A 139 10.25 -10.35 -1.44
CA LEU A 139 9.90 -9.32 -2.43
C LEU A 139 8.75 -8.39 -1.99
N PRO A 140 7.67 -8.87 -1.35
CA PRO A 140 6.63 -7.98 -0.82
C PRO A 140 7.15 -6.93 0.17
N LEU A 141 8.15 -7.24 0.99
CA LEU A 141 8.78 -6.25 1.88
C LEU A 141 9.51 -5.16 1.10
N ARG A 142 10.24 -5.53 0.02
CA ARG A 142 10.91 -4.55 -0.84
C ARG A 142 9.88 -3.62 -1.49
N TYR A 143 8.77 -4.18 -1.96
CA TYR A 143 7.69 -3.37 -2.53
C TYR A 143 7.12 -2.39 -1.50
N GLN A 144 6.81 -2.87 -0.29
CA GLN A 144 6.24 -2.03 0.77
C GLN A 144 7.23 -0.98 1.26
N LEU A 145 8.54 -1.30 1.30
CA LEU A 145 9.60 -0.31 1.56
C LEU A 145 9.63 0.75 0.46
N ALA A 146 9.63 0.36 -0.81
CA ALA A 146 9.61 1.29 -1.94
C ALA A 146 8.40 2.21 -1.89
N HIS A 147 7.22 1.65 -1.58
CA HIS A 147 5.99 2.40 -1.43
C HIS A 147 6.04 3.38 -0.23
N ALA A 148 6.52 2.94 0.93
CA ALA A 148 6.68 3.81 2.10
C ALA A 148 7.67 4.97 1.83
N LEU A 149 8.78 4.71 1.13
CA LEU A 149 9.73 5.71 0.68
C LEU A 149 9.07 6.73 -0.26
N PHE A 150 8.27 6.25 -1.22
CA PHE A 150 7.51 7.11 -2.13
C PHE A 150 6.54 8.03 -1.39
N LEU A 151 5.81 7.50 -0.40
CA LEU A 151 4.89 8.28 0.43
C LEU A 151 5.65 9.26 1.35
N ASN A 152 6.85 8.91 1.79
CA ASN A 152 7.72 9.78 2.59
C ASN A 152 8.44 10.85 1.75
N ASN A 153 8.21 10.92 0.44
CA ASN A 153 8.88 11.79 -0.53
C ASN A 153 10.41 11.57 -0.66
N ASP A 154 10.90 10.40 -0.26
CA ASP A 154 12.28 9.95 -0.46
C ASP A 154 12.43 9.39 -1.89
N ASN A 155 12.26 10.25 -2.88
CA ASN A 155 12.12 9.89 -4.30
C ASN A 155 13.29 9.05 -4.82
N GLU A 156 14.54 9.44 -4.52
CA GLU A 156 15.71 8.70 -4.99
C GLU A 156 15.78 7.27 -4.43
N ALA A 157 15.55 7.13 -3.13
CA ALA A 157 15.55 5.82 -2.49
C ALA A 157 14.37 4.96 -2.98
N ALA A 158 13.18 5.55 -3.17
CA ALA A 158 12.02 4.87 -3.73
C ALA A 158 12.32 4.37 -5.15
N LYS A 159 12.89 5.23 -5.99
CA LYS A 159 13.28 4.90 -7.37
C LYS A 159 14.25 3.72 -7.43
N ASP A 160 15.30 3.72 -6.59
CA ASP A 160 16.26 2.62 -6.49
C ASP A 160 15.56 1.29 -6.16
N GLN A 161 14.68 1.29 -5.17
CA GLN A 161 13.96 0.06 -4.78
C GLN A 161 12.99 -0.40 -5.86
N PHE A 162 12.26 0.51 -6.52
CA PHE A 162 11.37 0.15 -7.62
C PHE A 162 12.12 -0.37 -8.84
N GLN A 163 13.28 0.18 -9.18
CA GLN A 163 14.11 -0.32 -10.29
C GLN A 163 14.61 -1.74 -10.02
N LYS A 164 15.02 -2.03 -8.77
CA LYS A 164 15.40 -3.39 -8.36
C LYS A 164 14.24 -4.36 -8.46
N LEU A 165 13.07 -3.97 -7.96
CA LEU A 165 11.84 -4.77 -8.11
C LEU A 165 11.49 -5.03 -9.56
N ARG A 166 11.61 -4.00 -10.42
CA ARG A 166 11.31 -4.10 -11.85
C ARG A 166 12.15 -5.16 -12.55
N ALA A 167 13.40 -5.34 -12.10
CA ALA A 167 14.32 -6.35 -12.62
C ALA A 167 14.01 -7.77 -12.11
N GLU A 168 13.36 -7.89 -10.96
CA GLU A 168 13.07 -9.19 -10.32
C GLU A 168 11.69 -9.76 -10.67
N VAL A 169 10.70 -8.89 -10.94
CA VAL A 169 9.35 -9.33 -11.30
C VAL A 169 9.25 -9.66 -12.79
N ASN A 170 8.59 -10.78 -13.11
CA ASN A 170 8.47 -11.28 -14.47
C ASN A 170 7.06 -11.11 -15.05
N ASP A 171 6.06 -10.83 -14.25
CA ASP A 171 4.69 -10.64 -14.72
C ASP A 171 4.46 -9.20 -15.21
N ALA A 172 3.71 -9.07 -16.31
CA ALA A 172 3.48 -7.78 -16.97
C ALA A 172 2.70 -6.80 -16.09
N SER A 173 1.79 -7.28 -15.24
CA SER A 173 0.95 -6.43 -14.39
C SER A 173 1.77 -5.77 -13.27
N SER A 174 2.62 -6.54 -12.58
CA SER A 174 3.55 -6.00 -11.58
C SER A 174 4.56 -5.04 -12.21
N GLN A 175 5.07 -5.37 -13.40
CA GLN A 175 5.96 -4.48 -14.13
C GLN A 175 5.30 -3.15 -14.48
N GLN A 176 4.08 -3.17 -14.99
CA GLN A 176 3.31 -1.97 -15.32
C GLN A 176 3.04 -1.10 -14.08
N MET A 177 2.69 -1.71 -12.96
CA MET A 177 2.48 -0.99 -11.70
C MET A 177 3.78 -0.29 -11.24
N ILE A 178 4.91 -0.99 -11.28
CA ILE A 178 6.20 -0.41 -10.91
C ILE A 178 6.57 0.75 -11.86
N ASP A 179 6.33 0.60 -13.16
CA ASP A 179 6.57 1.65 -14.16
C ASP A 179 5.73 2.90 -13.89
N GLN A 180 4.51 2.75 -13.37
CA GLN A 180 3.67 3.88 -12.94
C GLN A 180 4.30 4.63 -11.76
N TYR A 181 4.84 3.93 -10.75
CA TYR A 181 5.56 4.57 -9.64
C TYR A 181 6.81 5.31 -10.13
N LEU A 182 7.61 4.67 -10.99
CA LEU A 182 8.81 5.29 -11.57
C LEU A 182 8.46 6.57 -12.36
N THR A 183 7.37 6.53 -13.11
CA THR A 183 6.85 7.70 -13.83
C THR A 183 6.43 8.81 -12.87
N ALA A 184 5.68 8.49 -11.82
CA ALA A 184 5.23 9.44 -10.82
C ALA A 184 6.42 10.10 -10.08
N ILE A 185 7.46 9.31 -9.75
CA ILE A 185 8.68 9.83 -9.13
C ILE A 185 9.39 10.82 -10.08
N ASN A 186 9.58 10.44 -11.34
CA ASN A 186 10.22 11.31 -12.33
C ASN A 186 9.46 12.63 -12.53
N GLN A 187 8.12 12.58 -12.53
CA GLN A 187 7.30 13.78 -12.61
C GLN A 187 7.50 14.68 -11.39
N ARG A 188 7.51 14.14 -10.16
CA ARG A 188 7.79 14.91 -8.94
C ARG A 188 9.15 15.59 -8.98
N ASP A 189 10.17 14.91 -9.47
CA ASP A 189 11.53 15.46 -9.55
C ASP A 189 11.62 16.57 -10.58
N GLN A 190 10.96 16.47 -11.73
CA GLN A 190 10.86 17.54 -12.72
C GLN A 190 10.19 18.80 -12.16
N TRP A 191 9.12 18.65 -11.37
CA TRP A 191 8.46 19.77 -10.72
C TRP A 191 9.37 20.48 -9.71
N LYS A 192 10.17 19.73 -8.93
CA LYS A 192 11.16 20.31 -8.00
C LYS A 192 12.21 21.15 -8.73
N ILE A 193 12.70 20.64 -9.86
CA ILE A 193 13.72 21.35 -10.67
C ILE A 193 13.12 22.60 -11.30
N ASN A 194 11.98 22.50 -11.96
CA ASN A 194 11.35 23.62 -12.65
C ASN A 194 10.86 24.70 -11.67
N GLY A 195 10.27 24.32 -10.54
CA GLY A 195 9.87 25.25 -9.49
C GLY A 195 11.07 25.99 -8.87
N GLY A 196 12.16 25.28 -8.59
CA GLY A 196 13.39 25.85 -8.06
C GLY A 196 14.03 26.89 -8.98
N ILE A 197 14.03 26.65 -10.29
CA ILE A 197 14.58 27.60 -11.28
C ILE A 197 13.71 28.85 -11.36
N SER A 198 12.41 28.76 -11.25
CA SER A 198 11.51 29.93 -11.29
C SER A 198 11.75 30.88 -10.12
N PHE A 199 12.05 30.38 -8.92
CA PHE A 199 12.38 31.22 -7.77
C PHE A 199 13.77 31.87 -7.87
N LEU A 200 14.70 31.25 -8.59
CA LEU A 200 16.07 31.82 -8.79
C LEU A 200 16.10 32.87 -9.90
N ASN A 201 15.08 32.94 -10.75
CA ASN A 201 15.04 33.89 -11.88
C ASN A 201 14.21 35.14 -11.57
N GLU A 202 13.65 35.30 -10.39
CA GLU A 202 13.22 36.62 -9.89
C GLU A 202 14.43 37.40 -9.40
N SER A 203 15.23 37.76 -10.38
CA SER A 203 16.36 38.62 -10.18
C SER A 203 15.89 40.03 -9.91
N ASN A 204 16.34 40.51 -8.76
CA ASN A 204 16.91 41.84 -8.65
C ASN A 204 16.08 43.01 -9.21
N ILE A 205 15.00 43.34 -8.53
CA ILE A 205 14.38 44.67 -8.62
C ILE A 205 15.10 45.56 -7.60
N ASN A 206 16.35 45.85 -7.85
CA ASN A 206 17.04 46.99 -7.26
C ASN A 206 17.65 47.80 -8.40
N ASN A 207 16.81 48.56 -9.09
CA ASN A 207 17.22 49.77 -9.75
C ASN A 207 16.83 50.95 -8.84
N ALA A 208 17.75 51.38 -8.00
CA ALA A 208 17.83 52.74 -7.52
C ALA A 208 18.85 53.48 -8.35
#